data_3a38b30e614e1ab6c2982ee919641dc0
#
_entry.id   3a38b30e614e1ab6c2982ee919641dc0
#
_cell.length_a   1.000
_cell.length_b   1.000
_cell.length_c   1.000
_cell.angle_alpha   90.00
_cell.angle_beta   90.00
_cell.angle_gamma   90.00
#
_symmetry.space_group_name_H-M   'P 1'
#
loop_
_entity.id
_entity.type
_entity.pdbx_description
1 polymer ?
#
loop_
_entity_poly.entity_id
_entity_poly.type
_entity_poly.pdbx_seq_one_letter_code
_entity_poly.pdbx_strand_id
1 'polypeptide(L)'
;MRGCCRGFKGRKMSITASQVKELREMSGVGMMECKKALVETDGDLDKALDLLRANSSLKAEKKASRVAADGEIKIAENSEYFSLVEINSETDFAAKDSQFRDFAGEVAEYLINNKVTDMADLSSKFEEKRQSLIQSIGENIQLRRLQTLDVPSGGCIGAYLHSDGKLAAIVSIDTDNKELAKDLAMHVSATNPTCLQSEDIDPELLERERSIFLAQAEESGKDASIMEKMVEGKVKRFLSEVTLVSQGFVKNPDQSIEELLKENNTSILAFARLKVGEGIEVEVKDFAAEVAEQLKK
;
A
#
# COMPACT_ATOMS: atom_id res chain seq x y z
N MET A 1 15.31 -47.02 60.19
CA MET A 1 16.04 -46.06 59.34
C MET A 1 15.01 -45.32 58.52
N ARG A 2 14.77 -44.03 58.85
CA ARG A 2 13.81 -43.20 58.14
C ARG A 2 14.61 -42.31 57.19
N GLY A 3 14.54 -42.61 55.88
CA GLY A 3 15.17 -41.82 54.82
C GLY A 3 14.35 -40.56 54.56
N CYS A 4 14.96 -39.41 54.86
CA CYS A 4 14.39 -38.08 54.61
C CYS A 4 14.63 -37.67 53.14
N CYS A 5 13.61 -37.84 52.30
CA CYS A 5 13.61 -37.26 50.95
C CYS A 5 13.34 -35.76 51.09
N ARG A 6 14.40 -34.94 51.11
CA ARG A 6 14.30 -33.50 50.95
C ARG A 6 14.00 -33.21 49.45
N GLY A 7 12.78 -32.78 49.19
CA GLY A 7 12.39 -32.26 47.87
C GLY A 7 13.24 -31.02 47.56
N PHE A 8 13.93 -31.09 46.42
CA PHE A 8 14.57 -29.93 45.78
C PHE A 8 13.46 -28.97 45.33
N LYS A 9 13.19 -27.94 46.15
CA LYS A 9 12.42 -26.78 45.67
C LYS A 9 13.31 -26.05 44.66
N GLY A 10 13.00 -26.18 43.36
CA GLY A 10 13.67 -25.43 42.33
C GLY A 10 13.68 -23.93 42.68
N ARG A 11 14.87 -23.36 42.74
CA ARG A 11 15.07 -21.91 42.90
C ARG A 11 14.42 -21.24 41.68
N LYS A 12 13.29 -20.57 41.84
CA LYS A 12 12.77 -19.65 40.78
C LYS A 12 13.87 -18.62 40.57
N MET A 13 14.53 -18.71 39.41
CA MET A 13 15.49 -17.68 39.03
C MET A 13 14.73 -16.35 38.90
N SER A 14 15.21 -15.33 39.61
CA SER A 14 14.63 -13.99 39.53
C SER A 14 15.07 -13.36 38.23
N ILE A 15 14.13 -13.15 37.29
CA ILE A 15 14.39 -12.44 36.06
C ILE A 15 14.84 -11.02 36.39
N THR A 16 16.00 -10.63 35.84
CA THR A 16 16.57 -9.30 36.07
C THR A 16 16.07 -8.29 35.08
N ALA A 17 16.03 -7.01 35.47
CA ALA A 17 15.67 -5.94 34.54
C ALA A 17 16.64 -5.85 33.33
N SER A 18 17.90 -6.25 33.54
CA SER A 18 18.90 -6.31 32.46
C SER A 18 18.54 -7.34 31.39
N GLN A 19 18.15 -8.56 31.76
CA GLN A 19 17.72 -9.60 30.83
C GLN A 19 16.47 -9.18 30.05
N VAL A 20 15.51 -8.50 30.71
CA VAL A 20 14.31 -7.99 30.03
C VAL A 20 14.68 -6.91 29.00
N LYS A 21 15.62 -6.02 29.36
CA LYS A 21 16.11 -4.98 28.45
C LYS A 21 16.84 -5.59 27.25
N GLU A 22 17.73 -6.55 27.49
CA GLU A 22 18.48 -7.26 26.45
C GLU A 22 17.52 -7.97 25.47
N LEU A 23 16.58 -8.75 25.97
CA LEU A 23 15.59 -9.43 25.12
C LEU A 23 14.73 -8.43 24.34
N ARG A 24 14.42 -7.27 24.92
CA ARG A 24 13.71 -6.20 24.22
C ARG A 24 14.54 -5.60 23.08
N GLU A 25 15.82 -5.36 23.30
CA GLU A 25 16.74 -4.85 22.27
C GLU A 25 16.90 -5.85 21.12
N MET A 26 16.90 -7.16 21.43
CA MET A 26 16.98 -8.23 20.42
C MET A 26 15.67 -8.43 19.64
N SER A 27 14.53 -8.33 20.30
CA SER A 27 13.22 -8.72 19.74
C SER A 27 12.35 -7.54 19.29
N GLY A 28 12.64 -6.32 19.74
CA GLY A 28 11.79 -5.14 19.52
C GLY A 28 10.44 -5.18 20.24
N VAL A 29 10.14 -6.25 20.99
CA VAL A 29 8.83 -6.50 21.62
C VAL A 29 8.71 -5.74 22.96
N GLY A 30 7.48 -5.46 23.40
CA GLY A 30 7.21 -4.72 24.64
C GLY A 30 7.79 -5.40 25.89
N MET A 31 8.28 -4.61 26.86
CA MET A 31 8.96 -5.09 28.09
C MET A 31 8.16 -6.15 28.88
N MET A 32 6.83 -6.03 28.93
CA MET A 32 5.99 -6.97 29.66
C MET A 32 5.92 -8.35 28.99
N GLU A 33 5.95 -8.39 27.67
CA GLU A 33 6.00 -9.63 26.90
C GLU A 33 7.37 -10.30 27.00
N CYS A 34 8.44 -9.52 26.89
CA CYS A 34 9.80 -10.01 27.14
C CYS A 34 9.95 -10.61 28.53
N LYS A 35 9.39 -9.94 29.55
CA LYS A 35 9.40 -10.47 30.91
C LYS A 35 8.62 -11.78 31.05
N LYS A 36 7.44 -11.89 30.40
CA LYS A 36 6.64 -13.13 30.40
C LYS A 36 7.41 -14.26 29.74
N ALA A 37 7.98 -14.01 28.53
CA ALA A 37 8.76 -15.00 27.82
C ALA A 37 9.97 -15.50 28.64
N LEU A 38 10.70 -14.61 29.31
CA LEU A 38 11.80 -14.98 30.19
C LEU A 38 11.34 -15.79 31.40
N VAL A 39 10.18 -15.48 31.98
CA VAL A 39 9.62 -16.28 33.11
C VAL A 39 9.26 -17.68 32.62
N GLU A 40 8.67 -17.85 31.43
CA GLU A 40 8.28 -19.13 30.86
C GLU A 40 9.49 -19.99 30.46
N THR A 41 10.64 -19.35 30.15
CA THR A 41 11.88 -20.03 29.75
C THR A 41 12.95 -20.06 30.84
N ASP A 42 12.56 -19.81 32.11
CA ASP A 42 13.48 -19.80 33.28
C ASP A 42 14.71 -18.89 33.08
N GLY A 43 14.56 -17.77 32.36
CA GLY A 43 15.60 -16.78 32.11
C GLY A 43 16.54 -17.08 30.94
N ASP A 44 16.26 -18.11 30.14
CA ASP A 44 16.98 -18.46 28.94
C ASP A 44 16.59 -17.48 27.81
N LEU A 45 17.53 -16.62 27.40
CA LEU A 45 17.31 -15.57 26.40
C LEU A 45 17.00 -16.14 25.01
N ASP A 46 17.70 -17.20 24.59
CA ASP A 46 17.52 -17.79 23.26
C ASP A 46 16.14 -18.45 23.14
N LYS A 47 15.75 -19.24 24.16
CA LYS A 47 14.40 -19.84 24.20
C LYS A 47 13.30 -18.80 24.34
N ALA A 48 13.55 -17.70 25.06
CA ALA A 48 12.60 -16.62 25.18
C ALA A 48 12.40 -15.90 23.82
N LEU A 49 13.48 -15.72 23.05
CA LEU A 49 13.41 -15.16 21.71
C LEU A 49 12.63 -16.09 20.75
N ASP A 50 12.89 -17.39 20.79
CA ASP A 50 12.15 -18.37 19.99
C ASP A 50 10.66 -18.42 20.37
N LEU A 51 10.35 -18.34 21.66
CA LEU A 51 8.97 -18.24 22.14
C LEU A 51 8.27 -16.98 21.65
N LEU A 52 8.97 -15.83 21.66
CA LEU A 52 8.43 -14.59 21.10
C LEU A 52 8.17 -14.69 19.59
N ARG A 53 9.08 -15.31 18.84
CA ARG A 53 8.91 -15.56 17.41
C ARG A 53 7.70 -16.45 17.11
N ALA A 54 7.55 -17.56 17.84
CA ALA A 54 6.38 -18.43 17.69
C ALA A 54 5.07 -17.70 18.03
N ASN A 55 5.07 -16.83 19.04
CA ASN A 55 3.91 -16.02 19.41
C ASN A 55 3.59 -14.91 18.40
N SER A 56 4.58 -14.43 17.62
CA SER A 56 4.37 -13.37 16.63
C SER A 56 3.45 -13.83 15.49
N SER A 57 3.63 -15.05 15.01
CA SER A 57 2.78 -15.66 13.99
C SER A 57 1.31 -15.73 14.44
N LEU A 58 1.05 -16.24 15.64
CA LEU A 58 -0.31 -16.31 16.20
C LEU A 58 -0.96 -14.94 16.40
N LYS A 59 -0.18 -13.92 16.74
CA LYS A 59 -0.68 -12.54 16.87
C LYS A 59 -0.97 -11.92 15.53
N ALA A 60 -0.11 -12.13 14.54
CA ALA A 60 -0.32 -11.66 13.19
C ALA A 60 -1.60 -12.28 12.59
N GLU A 61 -1.81 -13.60 12.75
CA GLU A 61 -3.00 -14.28 12.30
C GLU A 61 -4.29 -13.70 12.93
N LYS A 62 -4.29 -13.46 14.25
CA LYS A 62 -5.44 -12.85 14.93
C LYS A 62 -5.76 -11.43 14.47
N LYS A 63 -4.78 -10.72 13.92
CA LYS A 63 -4.94 -9.34 13.44
C LYS A 63 -5.16 -9.25 11.94
N ALA A 64 -4.91 -10.33 11.19
CA ALA A 64 -5.01 -10.34 9.73
C ALA A 64 -6.39 -9.92 9.20
N SER A 65 -7.46 -10.13 9.98
CA SER A 65 -8.82 -9.72 9.63
C SER A 65 -9.14 -8.23 9.90
N ARG A 66 -8.23 -7.50 10.54
CA ARG A 66 -8.45 -6.07 10.82
C ARG A 66 -8.16 -5.25 9.57
N VAL A 67 -9.00 -4.24 9.34
CA VAL A 67 -8.87 -3.34 8.19
C VAL A 67 -7.61 -2.49 8.36
N ALA A 68 -6.69 -2.60 7.40
CA ALA A 68 -5.46 -1.82 7.32
C ALA A 68 -5.54 -0.90 6.09
N ALA A 69 -6.19 0.27 6.26
CA ALA A 69 -6.48 1.20 5.18
C ALA A 69 -5.55 2.43 5.17
N ASP A 70 -4.67 2.56 6.15
CA ASP A 70 -3.61 3.56 6.20
C ASP A 70 -2.26 2.93 5.81
N GLY A 71 -1.16 3.68 5.84
CA GLY A 71 0.17 3.17 5.47
C GLY A 71 1.00 4.15 4.65
N GLU A 72 1.94 3.61 3.88
CA GLU A 72 2.76 4.40 2.95
C GLU A 72 3.07 3.63 1.66
N ILE A 73 3.46 4.37 0.63
CA ILE A 73 3.99 3.83 -0.63
C ILE A 73 5.47 4.12 -0.69
N LYS A 74 6.25 3.14 -1.12
CA LYS A 74 7.66 3.32 -1.48
C LYS A 74 7.85 3.16 -2.97
N ILE A 75 8.78 3.94 -3.49
CA ILE A 75 9.32 3.80 -4.84
C ILE A 75 10.70 3.17 -4.72
N ALA A 76 10.92 2.07 -5.43
CA ALA A 76 12.23 1.47 -5.61
C ALA A 76 12.62 1.66 -7.07
N GLU A 77 13.77 2.29 -7.32
CA GLU A 77 14.21 2.64 -8.67
C GLU A 77 15.67 2.23 -8.91
N ASN A 78 15.94 1.71 -10.08
CA ASN A 78 17.29 1.49 -10.58
C ASN A 78 17.33 1.72 -12.10
N SER A 79 18.46 1.37 -12.75
CA SER A 79 18.64 1.58 -14.20
C SER A 79 17.81 0.66 -15.09
N GLU A 80 17.19 -0.38 -14.56
CA GLU A 80 16.49 -1.42 -15.32
C GLU A 80 14.99 -1.40 -15.12
N TYR A 81 14.51 -1.01 -13.93
CA TYR A 81 13.09 -1.00 -13.58
C TYR A 81 12.76 -0.05 -12.44
N PHE A 82 11.48 0.30 -12.32
CA PHE A 82 10.90 1.04 -11.22
C PHE A 82 9.76 0.21 -10.60
N SER A 83 9.70 0.19 -9.28
CA SER A 83 8.63 -0.50 -8.56
C SER A 83 7.94 0.42 -7.57
N LEU A 84 6.61 0.33 -7.51
CA LEU A 84 5.78 0.91 -6.46
C LEU A 84 5.33 -0.21 -5.53
N VAL A 85 5.51 -0.06 -4.22
CA VAL A 85 4.97 -0.98 -3.22
C VAL A 85 4.14 -0.24 -2.20
N GLU A 86 2.92 -0.73 -1.95
CA GLU A 86 2.02 -0.24 -0.90
C GLU A 86 2.15 -1.13 0.33
N ILE A 87 2.42 -0.50 1.47
CA ILE A 87 2.54 -1.14 2.78
C ILE A 87 1.49 -0.51 3.68
N ASN A 88 0.55 -1.32 4.15
CA ASN A 88 -0.60 -0.86 4.92
C ASN A 88 -0.45 -1.10 6.42
N SER A 89 -1.07 -0.23 7.22
CA SER A 89 -1.29 -0.30 8.66
C SER A 89 -2.75 0.05 9.01
N GLU A 90 -3.17 -0.19 10.26
CA GLU A 90 -4.54 0.16 10.69
C GLU A 90 -4.69 1.69 10.83
N THR A 91 -3.63 2.39 11.29
CA THR A 91 -3.64 3.81 11.58
C THR A 91 -2.44 4.56 10.97
N ASP A 92 -2.60 5.88 10.81
CA ASP A 92 -1.52 6.77 10.40
C ASP A 92 -0.43 6.93 11.47
N PHE A 93 -0.74 6.66 12.73
CA PHE A 93 0.25 6.65 13.81
C PHE A 93 1.23 5.50 13.63
N ALA A 94 0.74 4.28 13.32
CA ALA A 94 1.59 3.14 13.03
C ALA A 94 2.44 3.37 11.77
N ALA A 95 1.88 3.98 10.72
CA ALA A 95 2.62 4.34 9.50
C ALA A 95 3.77 5.34 9.75
N LYS A 96 3.67 6.16 10.83
CA LYS A 96 4.70 7.12 11.24
C LYS A 96 5.71 6.54 12.22
N ASP A 97 5.47 5.34 12.77
CA ASP A 97 6.40 4.66 13.67
C ASP A 97 7.73 4.36 12.98
N SER A 98 8.84 4.51 13.70
CA SER A 98 10.18 4.30 13.14
C SER A 98 10.38 2.87 12.64
N GLN A 99 9.89 1.87 13.39
CA GLN A 99 10.03 0.46 13.01
C GLN A 99 9.25 0.13 11.73
N PHE A 100 8.07 0.76 11.53
CA PHE A 100 7.32 0.63 10.29
C PHE A 100 8.09 1.24 9.11
N ARG A 101 8.62 2.44 9.28
CA ARG A 101 9.42 3.12 8.24
C ARG A 101 10.71 2.38 7.90
N ASP A 102 11.38 1.82 8.91
CA ASP A 102 12.57 0.98 8.71
C ASP A 102 12.21 -0.28 7.92
N PHE A 103 11.12 -0.94 8.26
CA PHE A 103 10.61 -2.09 7.51
C PHE A 103 10.26 -1.73 6.06
N ALA A 104 9.57 -0.62 5.85
CA ALA A 104 9.23 -0.15 4.51
C ALA A 104 10.49 0.24 3.71
N GLY A 105 11.50 0.80 4.37
CA GLY A 105 12.82 1.08 3.79
C GLY A 105 13.53 -0.20 3.34
N GLU A 106 13.55 -1.25 4.18
CA GLU A 106 14.13 -2.54 3.83
C GLU A 106 13.42 -3.22 2.66
N VAL A 107 12.09 -3.12 2.59
CA VAL A 107 11.31 -3.63 1.45
C VAL A 107 11.71 -2.90 0.17
N ALA A 108 11.82 -1.56 0.22
CA ALA A 108 12.23 -0.77 -0.93
C ALA A 108 13.68 -1.09 -1.35
N GLU A 109 14.62 -1.21 -0.41
CA GLU A 109 16.01 -1.59 -0.67
C GLU A 109 16.11 -2.98 -1.31
N TYR A 110 15.32 -3.93 -0.83
CA TYR A 110 15.25 -5.25 -1.43
C TYR A 110 14.77 -5.19 -2.89
N LEU A 111 13.72 -4.38 -3.17
CA LEU A 111 13.19 -4.17 -4.52
C LEU A 111 14.17 -3.45 -5.45
N ILE A 112 15.05 -2.58 -4.95
CA ILE A 112 16.11 -1.95 -5.75
C ILE A 112 17.09 -3.00 -6.30
N ASN A 113 17.39 -4.01 -5.49
CA ASN A 113 18.40 -5.02 -5.80
C ASN A 113 17.85 -6.31 -6.43
N ASN A 114 16.53 -6.50 -6.35
CA ASN A 114 15.86 -7.71 -6.81
C ASN A 114 14.58 -7.34 -7.54
N LYS A 115 14.53 -7.62 -8.84
CA LYS A 115 13.32 -7.44 -9.62
C LYS A 115 12.27 -8.45 -9.17
N VAL A 116 11.27 -7.97 -8.46
CA VAL A 116 10.11 -8.76 -8.02
C VAL A 116 8.88 -8.21 -8.72
N THR A 117 8.10 -9.08 -9.32
CA THR A 117 6.84 -8.74 -10.00
C THR A 117 5.64 -9.42 -9.36
N ASP A 118 5.88 -10.45 -8.53
CA ASP A 118 4.83 -11.16 -7.80
C ASP A 118 4.79 -10.73 -6.33
N MET A 119 3.62 -10.30 -5.90
CA MET A 119 3.36 -9.90 -4.52
C MET A 119 3.52 -11.07 -3.54
N ALA A 120 3.26 -12.31 -3.97
CA ALA A 120 3.41 -13.51 -3.13
C ALA A 120 4.88 -13.77 -2.78
N ASP A 121 5.78 -13.59 -3.73
CA ASP A 121 7.23 -13.73 -3.52
C ASP A 121 7.74 -12.68 -2.52
N LEU A 122 7.32 -11.42 -2.70
CA LEU A 122 7.68 -10.33 -1.80
C LEU A 122 7.15 -10.59 -0.38
N SER A 123 5.90 -10.98 -0.28
CA SER A 123 5.25 -11.28 1.01
C SER A 123 5.94 -12.44 1.73
N SER A 124 6.27 -13.51 1.02
CA SER A 124 6.99 -14.66 1.57
C SER A 124 8.37 -14.26 2.12
N LYS A 125 9.10 -13.41 1.39
CA LYS A 125 10.42 -12.92 1.78
C LYS A 125 10.40 -12.12 3.09
N PHE A 126 9.36 -11.33 3.31
CA PHE A 126 9.28 -10.41 4.45
C PHE A 126 8.34 -10.90 5.56
N GLU A 127 7.74 -12.09 5.46
CA GLU A 127 6.71 -12.57 6.38
C GLU A 127 7.18 -12.61 7.83
N GLU A 128 8.36 -13.14 8.12
CA GLU A 128 8.89 -13.22 9.49
C GLU A 128 9.08 -11.82 10.11
N LYS A 129 9.64 -10.88 9.35
CA LYS A 129 9.83 -9.49 9.78
C LYS A 129 8.49 -8.78 9.98
N ARG A 130 7.54 -8.98 9.07
CA ARG A 130 6.18 -8.43 9.17
C ARG A 130 5.47 -8.90 10.42
N GLN A 131 5.55 -10.20 10.73
CA GLN A 131 4.97 -10.76 11.96
C GLN A 131 5.59 -10.17 13.22
N SER A 132 6.91 -10.02 13.24
CA SER A 132 7.63 -9.39 14.35
C SER A 132 7.21 -7.92 14.53
N LEU A 133 7.04 -7.19 13.42
CA LEU A 133 6.58 -5.81 13.42
C LEU A 133 5.14 -5.69 13.94
N ILE A 134 4.23 -6.56 13.52
CA ILE A 134 2.85 -6.64 14.02
C ILE A 134 2.84 -6.89 15.53
N GLN A 135 3.73 -7.72 16.03
CA GLN A 135 3.84 -7.98 17.47
C GLN A 135 4.33 -6.75 18.23
N SER A 136 5.29 -6.01 17.66
CA SER A 136 5.89 -4.82 18.27
C SER A 136 4.92 -3.63 18.29
N ILE A 137 4.38 -3.26 17.14
CA ILE A 137 3.48 -2.11 16.97
C ILE A 137 2.08 -2.40 17.52
N GLY A 138 1.60 -3.64 17.35
CA GLY A 138 0.28 -4.01 17.87
C GLY A 138 -0.84 -3.83 16.84
N GLU A 139 -0.54 -3.51 15.59
CA GLU A 139 -1.49 -3.33 14.49
C GLU A 139 -1.29 -4.35 13.38
N ASN A 140 -2.32 -4.57 12.54
CA ASN A 140 -2.19 -5.32 11.31
C ASN A 140 -1.33 -4.54 10.30
N ILE A 141 -0.32 -5.20 9.75
CA ILE A 141 0.57 -4.62 8.73
C ILE A 141 0.59 -5.57 7.53
N GLN A 142 0.42 -5.02 6.34
CA GLN A 142 0.32 -5.80 5.10
C GLN A 142 1.19 -5.20 4.00
N LEU A 143 1.91 -6.04 3.27
CA LEU A 143 2.40 -5.74 1.93
C LEU A 143 1.21 -5.99 0.99
N ARG A 144 0.63 -4.95 0.38
CA ARG A 144 -0.67 -5.07 -0.27
C ARG A 144 -0.61 -5.12 -1.79
N ARG A 145 0.08 -4.18 -2.40
CA ARG A 145 0.17 -4.05 -3.85
C ARG A 145 1.61 -3.78 -4.27
N LEU A 146 1.99 -4.37 -5.39
CA LEU A 146 3.27 -4.17 -6.06
C LEU A 146 3.00 -3.91 -7.55
N GLN A 147 3.62 -2.87 -8.10
CA GLN A 147 3.59 -2.55 -9.52
C GLN A 147 5.02 -2.29 -10.00
N THR A 148 5.45 -2.99 -11.03
CA THR A 148 6.81 -2.86 -11.57
C THR A 148 6.76 -2.55 -13.05
N LEU A 149 7.49 -1.54 -13.50
CA LEU A 149 7.68 -1.18 -14.90
C LEU A 149 9.15 -1.27 -15.25
N ASP A 150 9.45 -1.84 -16.42
CA ASP A 150 10.80 -1.90 -16.97
C ASP A 150 11.16 -0.60 -17.68
N VAL A 151 12.41 -0.16 -17.51
CA VAL A 151 12.94 0.99 -18.25
C VAL A 151 13.07 0.58 -19.71
N PRO A 152 12.39 1.27 -20.64
CA PRO A 152 12.40 0.90 -22.04
C PRO A 152 13.74 1.26 -22.70
N SER A 153 14.12 0.49 -23.72
CA SER A 153 15.34 0.77 -24.48
C SER A 153 15.22 2.14 -25.20
N GLY A 154 16.13 3.05 -24.90
CA GLY A 154 16.11 4.41 -25.45
C GLY A 154 15.14 5.37 -24.80
N GLY A 155 14.36 4.91 -23.82
CA GLY A 155 13.42 5.71 -23.07
C GLY A 155 13.77 5.85 -21.59
N CYS A 156 12.82 6.35 -20.81
CA CYS A 156 12.98 6.51 -19.35
C CYS A 156 11.66 6.30 -18.60
N ILE A 157 11.76 6.18 -17.29
CA ILE A 157 10.62 6.22 -16.37
C ILE A 157 10.71 7.47 -15.51
N GLY A 158 9.60 8.20 -15.42
CA GLY A 158 9.41 9.25 -14.44
C GLY A 158 8.64 8.74 -13.24
N ALA A 159 9.00 9.20 -12.06
CA ALA A 159 8.34 8.83 -10.82
C ALA A 159 7.89 10.08 -10.04
N TYR A 160 6.75 9.98 -9.40
CA TYR A 160 6.22 11.00 -8.50
C TYR A 160 5.69 10.34 -7.22
N LEU A 161 6.17 10.82 -6.08
CA LEU A 161 5.66 10.48 -4.76
C LEU A 161 5.14 11.75 -4.10
N HIS A 162 3.87 11.74 -3.71
CA HIS A 162 3.28 12.86 -2.97
C HIS A 162 3.94 13.01 -1.59
N SER A 163 4.00 14.22 -1.08
CA SER A 163 4.75 14.57 0.14
C SER A 163 4.30 13.82 1.40
N ASP A 164 3.08 13.32 1.44
CA ASP A 164 2.54 12.53 2.55
C ASP A 164 2.88 11.02 2.45
N GLY A 165 3.51 10.59 1.36
CA GLY A 165 3.84 9.18 1.11
C GLY A 165 2.65 8.28 0.77
N LYS A 166 1.45 8.85 0.59
CA LYS A 166 0.21 8.08 0.41
C LYS A 166 -0.24 7.92 -1.03
N LEU A 167 0.42 8.59 -1.97
CA LEU A 167 0.07 8.58 -3.38
C LEU A 167 1.36 8.62 -4.21
N ALA A 168 1.49 7.67 -5.13
CA ALA A 168 2.61 7.62 -6.05
C ALA A 168 2.17 7.16 -7.44
N ALA A 169 2.93 7.60 -8.45
CA ALA A 169 2.78 7.13 -9.81
C ALA A 169 4.15 7.03 -10.49
N ILE A 170 4.24 6.11 -11.45
CA ILE A 170 5.36 5.96 -12.37
C ILE A 170 4.83 5.93 -13.80
N VAL A 171 5.56 6.57 -14.72
CA VAL A 171 5.19 6.64 -16.14
C VAL A 171 6.41 6.32 -16.98
N SER A 172 6.28 5.37 -17.89
CA SER A 172 7.29 4.96 -18.85
C SER A 172 7.04 5.62 -20.21
N ILE A 173 8.06 6.26 -20.77
CA ILE A 173 8.04 6.89 -22.10
C ILE A 173 9.18 6.36 -22.97
N ASP A 174 9.00 6.42 -24.29
CA ASP A 174 9.93 5.90 -25.30
C ASP A 174 11.14 6.81 -25.58
N THR A 175 11.25 7.96 -24.91
CA THR A 175 12.37 8.91 -25.03
C THR A 175 13.04 9.16 -23.68
N ASP A 176 14.31 9.57 -23.66
CA ASP A 176 15.05 9.88 -22.41
C ASP A 176 14.75 11.32 -21.92
N ASN A 177 13.48 11.72 -21.92
CA ASN A 177 13.04 13.01 -21.39
C ASN A 177 12.52 12.85 -19.95
N LYS A 178 13.44 12.79 -18.99
CA LYS A 178 13.14 12.54 -17.57
C LYS A 178 12.25 13.60 -16.93
N GLU A 179 12.36 14.86 -17.38
CA GLU A 179 11.53 15.95 -16.85
C GLU A 179 10.07 15.76 -17.29
N LEU A 180 9.84 15.49 -18.56
CA LEU A 180 8.51 15.20 -19.08
C LEU A 180 7.91 13.92 -18.42
N ALA A 181 8.70 12.85 -18.28
CA ALA A 181 8.24 11.61 -17.65
C ALA A 181 7.81 11.86 -16.20
N LYS A 182 8.56 12.67 -15.44
CA LYS A 182 8.19 13.07 -14.08
C LYS A 182 6.92 13.92 -14.04
N ASP A 183 6.76 14.84 -14.97
CA ASP A 183 5.57 15.66 -15.09
C ASP A 183 4.33 14.85 -15.42
N LEU A 184 4.47 13.85 -16.29
CA LEU A 184 3.42 12.88 -16.60
C LEU A 184 3.08 12.00 -15.38
N ALA A 185 4.07 11.58 -14.60
CA ALA A 185 3.82 10.84 -13.36
C ALA A 185 3.05 11.69 -12.33
N MET A 186 3.37 12.98 -12.22
CA MET A 186 2.62 13.91 -11.39
C MET A 186 1.19 14.08 -11.89
N HIS A 187 0.98 14.19 -13.21
CA HIS A 187 -0.34 14.25 -13.81
C HIS A 187 -1.16 12.99 -13.51
N VAL A 188 -0.61 11.79 -13.77
CA VAL A 188 -1.26 10.48 -13.46
C VAL A 188 -1.64 10.38 -11.99
N SER A 189 -0.75 10.83 -11.11
CA SER A 189 -1.02 10.88 -9.66
C SER A 189 -2.27 11.70 -9.34
N ALA A 190 -2.42 12.88 -9.96
CA ALA A 190 -3.50 13.82 -9.68
C ALA A 190 -4.83 13.42 -10.33
N THR A 191 -4.81 12.92 -11.56
CA THR A 191 -6.02 12.71 -12.39
C THR A 191 -6.57 11.29 -12.34
N ASN A 192 -5.77 10.31 -11.87
CA ASN A 192 -6.17 8.91 -11.75
C ASN A 192 -6.78 8.33 -13.05
N PRO A 193 -6.07 8.35 -14.18
CA PRO A 193 -6.58 7.75 -15.40
C PRO A 193 -6.77 6.24 -15.24
N THR A 194 -7.83 5.70 -15.85
CA THR A 194 -8.14 4.27 -15.79
C THR A 194 -7.38 3.48 -16.84
N CYS A 195 -7.13 4.09 -18.00
CA CYS A 195 -6.44 3.47 -19.14
C CYS A 195 -5.57 4.48 -19.88
N LEU A 196 -4.67 3.99 -20.73
CA LEU A 196 -3.79 4.83 -21.53
C LEU A 196 -4.56 5.47 -22.69
N GLN A 197 -5.27 4.65 -23.48
CA GLN A 197 -6.03 5.03 -24.66
C GLN A 197 -7.48 4.56 -24.55
N SER A 198 -8.36 5.14 -25.36
CA SER A 198 -9.80 4.79 -25.33
C SER A 198 -10.06 3.34 -25.72
N GLU A 199 -9.18 2.75 -26.50
CA GLU A 199 -9.23 1.36 -26.94
C GLU A 199 -8.90 0.37 -25.83
N ASP A 200 -8.21 0.84 -24.77
CA ASP A 200 -7.79 0.04 -23.64
C ASP A 200 -8.85 -0.04 -22.53
N ILE A 201 -9.96 0.72 -22.69
CA ILE A 201 -11.02 0.72 -21.68
C ILE A 201 -11.72 -0.64 -21.64
N ASP A 202 -12.02 -1.10 -20.41
CA ASP A 202 -12.83 -2.29 -20.21
C ASP A 202 -14.21 -2.13 -20.89
N PRO A 203 -14.55 -2.99 -21.87
CA PRO A 203 -15.84 -2.93 -22.56
C PRO A 203 -17.05 -3.02 -21.62
N GLU A 204 -16.94 -3.79 -20.53
CA GLU A 204 -18.02 -3.92 -19.55
C GLU A 204 -18.25 -2.61 -18.79
N LEU A 205 -17.16 -1.92 -18.42
CA LEU A 205 -17.23 -0.60 -17.81
C LEU A 205 -17.87 0.41 -18.74
N LEU A 206 -17.45 0.44 -20.02
CA LEU A 206 -17.99 1.37 -21.00
C LEU A 206 -19.49 1.14 -21.25
N GLU A 207 -19.93 -0.11 -21.36
CA GLU A 207 -21.34 -0.46 -21.58
C GLU A 207 -22.20 -0.13 -20.36
N ARG A 208 -21.67 -0.34 -19.15
CA ARG A 208 -22.33 0.07 -17.90
C ARG A 208 -22.54 1.57 -17.85
N GLU A 209 -21.53 2.37 -18.13
CA GLU A 209 -21.64 3.83 -18.13
C GLU A 209 -22.61 4.31 -19.24
N ARG A 210 -22.55 3.70 -20.44
CA ARG A 210 -23.48 3.99 -21.51
C ARG A 210 -24.95 3.75 -21.11
N SER A 211 -25.22 2.64 -20.43
CA SER A 211 -26.55 2.29 -19.93
C SER A 211 -27.05 3.33 -18.91
N ILE A 212 -26.15 3.80 -18.02
CA ILE A 212 -26.47 4.87 -17.06
C ILE A 212 -26.81 6.19 -17.80
N PHE A 213 -26.01 6.56 -18.80
CA PHE A 213 -26.24 7.76 -19.59
C PHE A 213 -27.53 7.69 -20.41
N LEU A 214 -27.89 6.50 -20.91
CA LEU A 214 -29.16 6.27 -21.61
C LEU A 214 -30.36 6.48 -20.66
N ALA A 215 -30.35 5.87 -19.49
CA ALA A 215 -31.40 6.06 -18.48
C ALA A 215 -31.58 7.54 -18.10
N GLN A 216 -30.46 8.28 -17.91
CA GLN A 216 -30.51 9.72 -17.65
C GLN A 216 -31.03 10.54 -18.83
N ALA A 217 -30.78 10.09 -20.08
CA ALA A 217 -31.31 10.76 -21.27
C ALA A 217 -32.82 10.53 -21.41
N GLU A 218 -33.34 9.34 -21.11
CA GLU A 218 -34.76 8.99 -21.11
C GLU A 218 -35.55 9.84 -20.10
N GLU A 219 -35.00 10.07 -18.90
CA GLU A 219 -35.63 10.97 -17.90
C GLU A 219 -35.79 12.42 -18.41
N SER A 220 -34.98 12.84 -19.39
CA SER A 220 -35.05 14.20 -19.95
C SER A 220 -36.29 14.46 -20.81
N GLY A 221 -37.03 13.43 -21.24
CA GLY A 221 -38.25 13.52 -22.06
C GLY A 221 -38.06 14.13 -23.44
N LYS A 222 -36.81 14.11 -23.98
CA LYS A 222 -36.45 14.65 -25.29
C LYS A 222 -36.67 13.61 -26.40
N ASP A 223 -36.70 14.09 -27.68
CA ASP A 223 -36.82 13.22 -28.84
C ASP A 223 -35.62 12.22 -28.91
N ALA A 224 -35.89 11.03 -29.43
CA ALA A 224 -34.91 9.94 -29.52
C ALA A 224 -33.59 10.36 -30.18
N SER A 225 -33.63 11.17 -31.25
CA SER A 225 -32.41 11.65 -31.94
C SER A 225 -31.58 12.63 -31.08
N ILE A 226 -32.25 13.37 -30.18
CA ILE A 226 -31.55 14.26 -29.23
C ILE A 226 -30.95 13.44 -28.08
N MET A 227 -31.70 12.43 -27.58
CA MET A 227 -31.20 11.53 -26.54
C MET A 227 -29.94 10.77 -26.99
N GLU A 228 -29.91 10.24 -28.23
CA GLU A 228 -28.74 9.56 -28.79
C GLU A 228 -27.50 10.47 -28.77
N LYS A 229 -27.62 11.70 -29.29
CA LYS A 229 -26.54 12.69 -29.26
C LYS A 229 -26.10 13.07 -27.84
N MET A 230 -27.01 13.09 -26.89
CA MET A 230 -26.69 13.33 -25.48
C MET A 230 -25.88 12.19 -24.89
N VAL A 231 -26.24 10.94 -25.18
CA VAL A 231 -25.51 9.75 -24.73
C VAL A 231 -24.11 9.72 -25.35
N GLU A 232 -23.98 9.92 -26.67
CA GLU A 232 -22.69 10.00 -27.34
C GLU A 232 -21.80 11.11 -26.77
N GLY A 233 -22.36 12.29 -26.52
CA GLY A 233 -21.62 13.40 -25.89
C GLY A 233 -21.14 13.08 -24.47
N LYS A 234 -21.97 12.40 -23.67
CA LYS A 234 -21.60 11.95 -22.32
C LYS A 234 -20.53 10.86 -22.34
N VAL A 235 -20.65 9.88 -23.24
CA VAL A 235 -19.64 8.83 -23.45
C VAL A 235 -18.32 9.44 -23.87
N LYS A 236 -18.33 10.37 -24.83
CA LYS A 236 -17.10 11.06 -25.25
C LYS A 236 -16.44 11.83 -24.11
N ARG A 237 -17.25 12.50 -23.29
CA ARG A 237 -16.75 13.21 -22.10
C ARG A 237 -16.17 12.24 -21.08
N PHE A 238 -16.88 11.15 -20.77
CA PHE A 238 -16.41 10.11 -19.87
C PHE A 238 -15.04 9.55 -20.34
N LEU A 239 -14.92 9.19 -21.63
CA LEU A 239 -13.66 8.72 -22.20
C LEU A 239 -12.54 9.77 -22.03
N SER A 240 -12.84 11.06 -22.25
CA SER A 240 -11.84 12.12 -22.06
C SER A 240 -11.43 12.32 -20.60
N GLU A 241 -12.25 11.93 -19.63
CA GLU A 241 -11.95 12.02 -18.20
C GLU A 241 -11.12 10.82 -17.72
N VAL A 242 -11.38 9.61 -18.24
CA VAL A 242 -10.74 8.37 -17.77
C VAL A 242 -9.52 7.93 -18.57
N THR A 243 -9.31 8.48 -19.79
CA THR A 243 -8.22 8.10 -20.70
C THR A 243 -7.06 9.09 -20.57
N LEU A 244 -5.87 8.59 -20.22
CA LEU A 244 -4.71 9.42 -19.95
C LEU A 244 -4.37 10.39 -21.09
N VAL A 245 -4.28 9.90 -22.33
CA VAL A 245 -3.89 10.74 -23.47
C VAL A 245 -4.90 11.84 -23.82
N SER A 246 -6.17 11.66 -23.45
CA SER A 246 -7.26 12.61 -23.73
C SER A 246 -7.46 13.67 -22.66
N GLN A 247 -6.80 13.50 -21.49
CA GLN A 247 -6.91 14.46 -20.38
C GLN A 247 -6.15 15.75 -20.67
N GLY A 248 -6.65 16.87 -20.16
CA GLY A 248 -5.91 18.13 -20.13
C GLY A 248 -4.74 18.05 -19.15
N PHE A 249 -3.56 18.50 -19.57
CA PHE A 249 -2.37 18.39 -18.74
C PHE A 249 -2.47 19.22 -17.46
N VAL A 250 -2.18 18.65 -16.31
CA VAL A 250 -2.36 19.29 -14.99
C VAL A 250 -1.63 20.63 -14.83
N LYS A 251 -0.49 20.81 -15.51
CA LYS A 251 0.27 22.08 -15.52
C LYS A 251 -0.22 23.08 -16.56
N ASN A 252 -0.91 22.62 -17.59
CA ASN A 252 -1.48 23.44 -18.65
C ASN A 252 -2.80 22.79 -19.15
N PRO A 253 -3.94 23.06 -18.49
CA PRO A 253 -5.22 22.42 -18.82
C PRO A 253 -5.75 22.69 -20.24
N ASP A 254 -5.23 23.72 -20.90
CA ASP A 254 -5.60 24.06 -22.29
C ASP A 254 -4.93 23.15 -23.34
N GLN A 255 -3.94 22.34 -22.91
CA GLN A 255 -3.21 21.38 -23.74
C GLN A 255 -3.51 19.95 -23.28
N SER A 256 -3.92 19.10 -24.21
CA SER A 256 -4.10 17.68 -23.91
C SER A 256 -2.76 16.95 -23.75
N ILE A 257 -2.77 15.83 -23.04
CA ILE A 257 -1.57 14.95 -22.97
C ILE A 257 -1.17 14.49 -24.36
N GLU A 258 -2.12 14.18 -25.26
CA GLU A 258 -1.84 13.79 -26.64
C GLU A 258 -1.06 14.87 -27.39
N GLU A 259 -1.46 16.14 -27.26
CA GLU A 259 -0.77 17.27 -27.89
C GLU A 259 0.64 17.46 -27.30
N LEU A 260 0.77 17.36 -25.97
CA LEU A 260 2.05 17.43 -25.27
C LEU A 260 3.02 16.35 -25.74
N LEU A 261 2.54 15.11 -25.92
CA LEU A 261 3.34 13.99 -26.41
C LEU A 261 3.79 14.21 -27.87
N LYS A 262 2.90 14.71 -28.73
CA LYS A 262 3.20 15.03 -30.15
C LYS A 262 4.28 16.12 -30.24
N GLU A 263 4.19 17.17 -29.45
CA GLU A 263 5.17 18.25 -29.42
C GLU A 263 6.56 17.76 -28.98
N ASN A 264 6.63 16.78 -28.08
CA ASN A 264 7.88 16.20 -27.59
C ASN A 264 8.34 14.97 -28.39
N ASN A 265 7.63 14.58 -29.46
CA ASN A 265 7.91 13.40 -30.28
C ASN A 265 8.13 12.14 -29.43
N THR A 266 7.25 11.91 -28.46
CA THR A 266 7.31 10.79 -27.51
C THR A 266 5.95 10.13 -27.34
N SER A 267 5.96 8.91 -26.83
CA SER A 267 4.76 8.15 -26.48
C SER A 267 4.87 7.59 -25.07
N ILE A 268 3.75 7.52 -24.36
CA ILE A 268 3.67 6.80 -23.10
C ILE A 268 3.52 5.32 -23.42
N LEU A 269 4.38 4.50 -22.84
CA LEU A 269 4.37 3.03 -23.01
C LEU A 269 3.54 2.34 -21.94
N ALA A 270 3.65 2.81 -20.70
CA ALA A 270 2.93 2.28 -19.56
C ALA A 270 2.90 3.28 -18.41
N PHE A 271 1.95 3.13 -17.52
CA PHE A 271 1.93 3.84 -16.25
C PHE A 271 1.41 2.94 -15.12
N ALA A 272 1.77 3.27 -13.89
CA ALA A 272 1.20 2.68 -12.70
C ALA A 272 0.97 3.76 -11.65
N ARG A 273 -0.09 3.61 -10.88
CA ARG A 273 -0.45 4.51 -9.79
C ARG A 273 -0.94 3.69 -8.60
N LEU A 274 -0.48 4.05 -7.42
CA LEU A 274 -0.98 3.51 -6.16
C LEU A 274 -1.41 4.67 -5.25
N LYS A 275 -2.52 4.47 -4.56
CA LYS A 275 -2.97 5.33 -3.46
C LYS A 275 -3.25 4.43 -2.27
N VAL A 276 -2.67 4.76 -1.12
CA VAL A 276 -2.84 4.00 0.13
C VAL A 276 -4.31 3.80 0.45
N GLY A 277 -4.69 2.56 0.74
CA GLY A 277 -6.05 2.21 1.14
C GLY A 277 -7.09 2.21 0.03
N GLU A 278 -6.73 2.55 -1.21
CA GLU A 278 -7.69 2.58 -2.33
C GLU A 278 -8.37 1.22 -2.54
N GLY A 279 -9.72 1.24 -2.63
CA GLY A 279 -10.54 0.02 -2.76
C GLY A 279 -10.75 -0.75 -1.45
N ILE A 280 -10.29 -0.25 -0.30
CA ILE A 280 -10.61 -0.81 1.01
C ILE A 280 -11.85 -0.10 1.54
N GLU A 281 -12.91 -0.88 1.80
CA GLU A 281 -14.10 -0.36 2.49
C GLU A 281 -13.77 -0.14 3.97
N VAL A 282 -13.84 1.10 4.40
CA VAL A 282 -13.71 1.49 5.81
C VAL A 282 -15.10 1.81 6.33
N GLU A 283 -15.58 1.06 7.31
CA GLU A 283 -16.80 1.45 8.04
C GLU A 283 -16.57 2.82 8.69
N VAL A 284 -17.26 3.83 8.21
CA VAL A 284 -17.29 5.15 8.85
C VAL A 284 -18.11 4.99 10.12
N LYS A 285 -17.45 4.69 11.24
CA LYS A 285 -18.10 4.71 12.55
C LYS A 285 -18.47 6.16 12.87
N ASP A 286 -19.73 6.40 13.05
CA ASP A 286 -20.20 7.69 13.55
C ASP A 286 -19.69 7.87 14.99
N PHE A 287 -18.65 8.68 15.14
CA PHE A 287 -18.03 8.96 16.44
C PHE A 287 -19.05 9.47 17.47
N ALA A 288 -20.09 10.22 17.02
CA ALA A 288 -21.14 10.69 17.90
C ALA A 288 -22.02 9.54 18.42
N ALA A 289 -22.27 8.53 17.58
CA ALA A 289 -23.00 7.32 17.98
C ALA A 289 -22.18 6.47 18.94
N GLU A 290 -20.87 6.33 18.72
CA GLU A 290 -19.97 5.56 19.59
C GLU A 290 -19.81 6.20 20.98
N VAL A 291 -19.68 7.53 21.04
CA VAL A 291 -19.69 8.29 22.31
C VAL A 291 -21.03 8.16 23.05
N ALA A 292 -22.16 8.22 22.31
CA ALA A 292 -23.49 8.07 22.88
C ALA A 292 -23.71 6.63 23.44
N GLU A 293 -23.11 5.62 22.85
CA GLU A 293 -23.16 4.24 23.34
C GLU A 293 -22.30 4.02 24.59
N GLN A 294 -21.12 4.65 24.65
CA GLN A 294 -20.26 4.63 25.83
C GLN A 294 -20.84 5.38 27.03
N LEU A 295 -21.61 6.45 26.80
CA LEU A 295 -22.30 7.22 27.86
C LEU A 295 -23.53 6.50 28.42
N LYS A 296 -24.02 5.44 27.74
CA LYS A 296 -25.15 4.62 28.21
C LYS A 296 -24.75 3.41 29.06
N LYS A 297 -23.45 3.12 29.17
CA LYS A 297 -22.87 2.09 30.05
C LYS A 297 -22.36 2.68 31.35
#